data_0ccbee6c01e54c18bcd2a557cf6948fa
#
_entry.id   0ccbee6c01e54c18bcd2a557cf6948fa
#
_cell.length_a   1.000
_cell.length_b   1.000
_cell.length_c   1.000
_cell.angle_alpha   90.00
_cell.angle_beta   90.00
_cell.angle_gamma   90.00
#
_symmetry.space_group_name_H-M   'P 1'
#
loop_
_entity.id
_entity.type
_entity.pdbx_description
1 polymer ?
#
loop_
_entity_poly.entity_id
_entity_poly.type
_entity_poly.pdbx_seq_one_letter_code
_entity_poly.pdbx_strand_id
1 'polypeptide(L)' 'MKATGIVRRIDDLGRVVIPKEIRRTLRIREGDPLEIYTDPEGEVIFKK' A
#
# COMPACT_ATOMS: atom_id res chain seq x y z
N MET A 1 -7.42 -11.11 -4.20
CA MET A 1 -7.33 -9.72 -3.70
C MET A 1 -8.64 -9.01 -3.91
N LYS A 2 -8.89 -8.02 -3.08
CA LYS A 2 -10.16 -7.32 -3.09
C LYS A 2 -9.94 -5.86 -3.49
N ALA A 3 -10.67 -5.38 -4.48
CA ALA A 3 -10.59 -4.00 -4.90
C ALA A 3 -11.23 -3.08 -3.86
N THR A 4 -10.59 -1.94 -3.60
CA THR A 4 -11.10 -0.94 -2.66
C THR A 4 -11.76 0.24 -3.37
N GLY A 5 -11.49 0.40 -4.67
CA GLY A 5 -11.93 1.57 -5.42
C GLY A 5 -11.09 2.82 -5.15
N ILE A 6 -10.09 2.71 -4.30
CA ILE A 6 -9.22 3.85 -3.96
C ILE A 6 -8.06 3.91 -4.94
N VAL A 7 -7.83 5.10 -5.49
CA VAL A 7 -6.73 5.36 -6.42
C VAL A 7 -5.83 6.43 -5.81
N ARG A 8 -4.52 6.19 -5.84
CA ARG A 8 -3.54 7.17 -5.37
C ARG A 8 -2.48 7.36 -6.44
N ARG A 9 -1.88 8.54 -6.46
CA ARG A 9 -0.82 8.87 -7.39
C ARG A 9 0.53 8.77 -6.70
N ILE A 10 1.51 8.29 -7.45
CA ILE A 10 2.90 8.27 -6.98
C ILE A 10 3.47 9.67 -7.19
N ASP A 11 4.16 10.21 -6.17
CA ASP A 11 4.77 11.54 -6.25
C ASP A 11 6.14 11.48 -6.95
N ASP A 12 6.81 12.63 -7.04
CA ASP A 12 8.11 12.73 -7.72
C ASP A 12 9.23 12.00 -6.98
N LEU A 13 9.04 11.64 -5.72
CA LEU A 13 10.01 10.86 -4.94
C LEU A 13 9.65 9.38 -4.90
N GLY A 14 8.65 8.95 -5.67
CA GLY A 14 8.25 7.55 -5.70
C GLY A 14 7.42 7.10 -4.53
N ARG A 15 6.78 8.03 -3.81
CA ARG A 15 5.99 7.70 -2.63
C ARG A 15 4.50 7.68 -2.96
N VAL A 16 3.79 6.82 -2.25
CA VAL A 16 2.33 6.76 -2.31
C VAL A 16 1.81 6.69 -0.87
N VAL A 17 0.71 7.39 -0.61
CA VAL A 17 0.10 7.39 0.73
C VAL A 17 -0.91 6.26 0.82
N ILE A 18 -0.77 5.41 1.83
CA ILE A 18 -1.76 4.38 2.12
C ILE A 18 -2.92 5.06 2.86
N PRO A 19 -4.15 4.98 2.33
CA PRO A 19 -5.29 5.64 2.96
C PRO A 19 -5.54 5.17 4.38
N LYS A 20 -6.07 6.07 5.19
CA LYS A 20 -6.34 5.79 6.59
C LYS A 20 -7.25 4.58 6.80
N GLU A 21 -8.25 4.42 5.95
CA GLU A 21 -9.19 3.30 6.04
C GLU A 21 -8.47 1.96 5.89
N ILE A 22 -7.53 1.89 4.95
CA ILE A 22 -6.74 0.67 4.72
C ILE A 22 -5.80 0.43 5.89
N ARG A 23 -5.15 1.48 6.38
CA ARG A 23 -4.26 1.35 7.53
C ARG A 23 -4.99 0.80 8.76
N ARG A 24 -6.22 1.28 8.99
CA ARG A 24 -7.03 0.80 10.10
C ARG A 24 -7.41 -0.66 9.94
N THR A 25 -7.87 -1.04 8.76
CA THR A 25 -8.31 -2.40 8.47
C THR A 25 -7.17 -3.41 8.66
N LEU A 26 -5.97 -3.04 8.20
CA LEU A 26 -4.79 -3.91 8.27
C LEU A 26 -3.95 -3.68 9.52
N ARG A 27 -4.34 -2.73 10.36
CA ARG A 27 -3.63 -2.37 11.60
C ARG A 27 -2.19 -1.96 11.33
N ILE A 28 -2.01 -1.15 10.31
CA ILE A 28 -0.71 -0.59 9.96
C ILE A 28 -0.53 0.73 10.69
N ARG A 29 0.54 0.85 11.45
CA ARG A 29 0.83 2.03 12.26
C ARG A 29 2.11 2.70 11.80
N GLU A 30 2.28 3.96 12.18
CA GLU A 30 3.51 4.68 11.92
C GLU A 30 4.71 3.89 12.45
N GLY A 31 5.73 3.76 11.63
CA GLY A 31 6.94 3.02 11.99
C GLY A 31 6.88 1.54 11.73
N ASP A 32 5.72 0.98 11.40
CA ASP A 32 5.64 -0.45 11.09
C ASP A 32 6.42 -0.75 9.81
N PRO A 33 7.25 -1.79 9.83
CA PRO A 33 7.92 -2.22 8.61
C PRO A 33 6.96 -2.97 7.70
N LEU A 34 7.02 -2.69 6.42
CA LEU A 34 6.22 -3.39 5.42
C LEU A 34 7.17 -4.00 4.40
N GLU A 35 7.02 -5.29 4.16
CA GLU A 35 7.77 -5.96 3.11
C GLU A 35 7.09 -5.72 1.78
N ILE A 36 7.88 -5.43 0.76
CA ILE A 36 7.36 -5.10 -0.56
C ILE A 36 7.53 -6.29 -1.48
N TYR A 37 6.43 -6.74 -2.06
CA TYR A 37 6.41 -7.81 -3.05
C TYR A 37 5.95 -7.27 -4.39
N THR A 38 6.42 -7.87 -5.46
CA THR A 38 5.93 -7.56 -6.80
C THR A 38 5.52 -8.86 -7.47
N ASP A 39 4.60 -8.77 -8.43
CA ASP A 39 4.28 -9.92 -9.25
C ASP A 39 4.51 -9.61 -10.73
N PRO A 40 4.55 -10.63 -11.59
CA PRO A 40 4.83 -10.43 -13.03
C PRO A 40 3.77 -9.60 -13.75
N GLU A 41 2.59 -9.45 -13.17
CA GLU A 41 1.49 -8.70 -13.78
C GLU A 41 1.51 -7.21 -13.46
N GLY A 42 2.53 -6.76 -12.72
CA GLY A 42 2.70 -5.36 -12.42
C GLY A 42 2.07 -4.90 -11.12
N GLU A 43 1.81 -5.81 -10.21
CA GLU A 43 1.26 -5.46 -8.91
C GLU A 43 2.37 -5.22 -7.89
N VAL A 44 2.16 -4.29 -7.00
CA VAL A 44 3.01 -4.04 -5.83
C VAL A 44 2.21 -4.37 -4.60
N ILE A 45 2.73 -5.26 -3.77
CA ILE A 45 2.03 -5.75 -2.59
C ILE A 45 2.85 -5.42 -1.35
N PHE A 46 2.22 -4.80 -0.35
CA PHE A 46 2.86 -4.52 0.93
C PHE A 46 2.32 -5.48 1.97
N LYS A 47 3.23 -6.13 2.70
CA LYS A 47 2.86 -7.05 3.78
C LYS A 47 3.51 -6.62 5.08
N LYS A 48 2.72 -6.60 6.11
CA LYS A 48 3.17 -6.31 7.45
C LYS A 48 3.99 -7.44 8.06
#